data_89bcf502c893bf7a5be3d71daa85a092
#
_entry.id   89bcf502c893bf7a5be3d71daa85a092
#
_cell.length_a   1.000
_cell.length_b   1.000
_cell.length_c   1.000
_cell.angle_alpha   90.00
_cell.angle_beta   90.00
_cell.angle_gamma   90.00
#
_symmetry.space_group_name_H-M   'P 1'
#
loop_
_entity.id
_entity.type
_entity.pdbx_description
1 polymer ?
#
loop_
_entity_poly.entity_id
_entity_poly.type
_entity_poly.pdbx_seq_one_letter_code
_entity_poly.pdbx_strand_id
1 'polypeptide(L)'
;RQTYDGNLIDADVLSKTSKIETIIDNYYYNDVDDDTVKEGIYKGIMESLDDPYAEYYTKEEYAKLQEDDSGEYAGIGVTVSKDEDTGYVRAVNILEGAPAEKVDIQPNDVIVKIDDYDILTDDDLDYLVSLIRGEAGTDVTLKLYRESDKSYHDVTITREIVEYSTVSSFMIDDKIGYVRICLLYTSDAADEAR
;
A
#
# COMPACT_ATOMS: atom_id res chain seq x y z
N ARG A 1 -33.79 -7.92 15.48
CA ARG A 1 -33.38 -7.02 14.38
C ARG A 1 -34.03 -5.67 14.64
N GLN A 2 -33.27 -4.68 15.07
CA GLN A 2 -33.73 -3.30 15.04
C GLN A 2 -33.93 -2.93 13.58
N THR A 3 -35.14 -2.55 13.22
CA THR A 3 -35.43 -2.04 11.88
C THR A 3 -34.93 -0.61 11.83
N TYR A 4 -33.89 -0.40 11.05
CA TYR A 4 -33.38 0.89 10.68
C TYR A 4 -34.46 1.62 9.84
N ASP A 5 -34.94 2.77 10.28
CA ASP A 5 -35.99 3.53 9.61
C ASP A 5 -35.52 4.50 8.54
N GLY A 6 -34.20 4.51 8.26
CA GLY A 6 -33.59 5.25 7.16
C GLY A 6 -33.35 6.74 7.43
N ASN A 7 -33.45 7.21 8.65
CA ASN A 7 -33.35 8.64 8.99
C ASN A 7 -32.14 8.92 9.91
N LEU A 8 -30.92 8.48 9.49
CA LEU A 8 -29.68 8.74 10.23
C LEU A 8 -29.31 10.23 10.30
N ILE A 9 -29.54 10.96 9.23
CA ILE A 9 -29.14 12.36 9.12
C ILE A 9 -30.41 13.22 9.29
N ASP A 10 -30.79 13.43 10.54
CA ASP A 10 -31.89 14.31 10.91
C ASP A 10 -31.42 15.75 11.19
N ALA A 11 -32.35 16.62 11.52
CA ALA A 11 -32.06 18.03 11.81
C ALA A 11 -31.12 18.22 13.02
N ASP A 12 -31.10 17.26 13.94
CA ASP A 12 -30.28 17.30 15.15
C ASP A 12 -28.81 17.00 14.81
N VAL A 13 -28.59 15.98 13.96
CA VAL A 13 -27.26 15.66 13.43
C VAL A 13 -26.70 16.81 12.61
N LEU A 14 -27.49 17.38 11.69
CA LEU A 14 -27.07 18.55 10.91
C LEU A 14 -26.72 19.76 11.80
N SER A 15 -27.54 20.02 12.81
CA SER A 15 -27.29 21.13 13.76
C SER A 15 -26.00 20.93 14.56
N LYS A 16 -25.70 19.69 15.00
CA LYS A 16 -24.46 19.37 15.74
C LYS A 16 -23.24 19.46 14.84
N THR A 17 -23.32 18.92 13.63
CA THR A 17 -22.23 18.98 12.65
C THR A 17 -21.87 20.44 12.34
N SER A 18 -22.87 21.29 12.06
CA SER A 18 -22.64 22.71 11.77
C SER A 18 -22.00 23.47 12.96
N LYS A 19 -22.31 23.09 14.20
CA LYS A 19 -21.65 23.66 15.37
C LYS A 19 -20.19 23.21 15.48
N ILE A 20 -19.90 21.94 15.15
CA ILE A 20 -18.52 21.42 15.12
C ILE A 20 -17.71 22.14 14.05
N GLU A 21 -18.25 22.31 12.84
CA GLU A 21 -17.63 23.09 11.76
C GLU A 21 -17.30 24.52 12.25
N THR A 22 -18.27 25.20 12.88
CA THR A 22 -18.06 26.55 13.43
C THR A 22 -16.93 26.58 14.48
N ILE A 23 -16.80 25.54 15.29
CA ILE A 23 -15.72 25.43 16.28
C ILE A 23 -14.36 25.21 15.57
N ILE A 24 -14.31 24.35 14.57
CA ILE A 24 -13.11 24.13 13.76
C ILE A 24 -12.68 25.44 13.13
N ASP A 25 -13.55 26.12 12.41
CA ASP A 25 -13.27 27.37 11.71
C ASP A 25 -12.73 28.48 12.63
N ASN A 26 -13.22 28.55 13.89
CA ASN A 26 -12.84 29.62 14.80
C ASN A 26 -11.65 29.30 15.71
N TYR A 27 -11.37 28.04 15.98
CA TYR A 27 -10.43 27.64 17.04
C TYR A 27 -9.37 26.64 16.61
N TYR A 28 -9.52 26.01 15.43
CA TYR A 28 -8.49 25.08 14.96
C TYR A 28 -7.34 25.84 14.31
N TYR A 29 -6.12 25.42 14.62
CA TYR A 29 -4.91 26.17 14.24
C TYR A 29 -4.47 25.95 12.79
N ASN A 30 -4.72 24.76 12.24
CA ASN A 30 -4.29 24.41 10.89
C ASN A 30 -5.45 24.54 9.90
N ASP A 31 -5.11 24.71 8.63
CA ASP A 31 -6.08 24.58 7.55
C ASP A 31 -6.69 23.18 7.53
N VAL A 32 -7.99 23.11 7.30
CA VAL A 32 -8.75 21.85 7.22
C VAL A 32 -9.27 21.70 5.80
N ASP A 33 -9.01 20.57 5.21
CA ASP A 33 -9.57 20.22 3.91
C ASP A 33 -11.00 19.68 4.07
N ASP A 34 -11.95 20.33 3.39
CA ASP A 34 -13.38 20.00 3.46
C ASP A 34 -13.66 18.54 3.05
N ASP A 35 -12.92 18.02 2.08
CA ASP A 35 -13.15 16.66 1.59
C ASP A 35 -12.64 15.62 2.60
N THR A 36 -11.52 15.90 3.26
CA THR A 36 -11.03 15.06 4.38
C THR A 36 -12.06 14.97 5.52
N VAL A 37 -12.73 16.09 5.86
CA VAL A 37 -13.77 16.07 6.90
C VAL A 37 -14.99 15.26 6.48
N LYS A 38 -15.43 15.37 5.22
CA LYS A 38 -16.55 14.60 4.69
C LYS A 38 -16.27 13.09 4.71
N GLU A 39 -15.07 12.69 4.24
CA GLU A 39 -14.62 11.30 4.29
C GLU A 39 -14.60 10.76 5.73
N GLY A 40 -14.14 11.59 6.69
CA GLY A 40 -14.19 11.25 8.12
C GLY A 40 -15.60 11.00 8.65
N ILE A 41 -16.61 11.75 8.16
CA ILE A 41 -18.01 11.54 8.54
C ILE A 41 -18.50 10.17 8.01
N TYR A 42 -18.23 9.85 6.74
CA TYR A 42 -18.65 8.58 6.15
C TYR A 42 -18.00 7.38 6.86
N LYS A 43 -16.71 7.49 7.16
CA LYS A 43 -15.95 6.49 7.91
C LYS A 43 -16.53 6.28 9.31
N GLY A 44 -16.79 7.37 10.05
CA GLY A 44 -17.39 7.29 11.38
C GLY A 44 -18.78 6.67 11.42
N ILE A 45 -19.60 6.82 10.36
CA ILE A 45 -20.90 6.15 10.25
C ILE A 45 -20.69 4.63 10.20
N MET A 46 -19.75 4.14 9.39
CA MET A 46 -19.50 2.71 9.27
C MET A 46 -18.86 2.13 10.54
N GLU A 47 -17.89 2.84 11.12
CA GLU A 47 -17.26 2.45 12.39
C GLU A 47 -18.27 2.33 13.54
N SER A 48 -19.36 3.10 13.51
CA SER A 48 -20.42 3.06 14.54
C SER A 48 -21.22 1.76 14.55
N LEU A 49 -21.10 0.91 13.53
CA LEU A 49 -21.78 -0.37 13.44
C LEU A 49 -21.16 -1.45 14.34
N ASP A 50 -19.94 -1.23 14.85
CA ASP A 50 -19.18 -2.18 15.66
C ASP A 50 -19.08 -3.57 15.00
N ASP A 51 -18.95 -3.57 13.67
CA ASP A 51 -18.82 -4.76 12.83
C ASP A 51 -17.46 -4.71 12.12
N PRO A 52 -16.54 -5.67 12.40
CA PRO A 52 -15.21 -5.66 11.81
C PRO A 52 -15.18 -5.87 10.29
N TYR A 53 -16.31 -6.24 9.69
CA TYR A 53 -16.44 -6.39 8.24
C TYR A 53 -17.12 -5.18 7.57
N ALA A 54 -17.64 -4.24 8.37
CA ALA A 54 -18.27 -3.03 7.85
C ALA A 54 -17.23 -1.90 7.77
N GLU A 55 -16.64 -1.69 6.60
CA GLU A 55 -15.61 -0.71 6.37
C GLU A 55 -16.01 0.26 5.26
N TYR A 56 -15.60 1.51 5.37
CA TYR A 56 -15.73 2.52 4.33
C TYR A 56 -14.37 2.81 3.72
N TYR A 57 -14.31 2.74 2.41
CA TYR A 57 -13.12 3.08 1.64
C TYR A 57 -13.37 4.32 0.82
N THR A 58 -12.44 5.24 0.81
CA THR A 58 -12.39 6.28 -0.21
C THR A 58 -12.19 5.64 -1.58
N LYS A 59 -12.35 6.41 -2.64
CA LYS A 59 -12.12 5.91 -4.00
C LYS A 59 -10.68 5.42 -4.18
N GLU A 60 -9.73 6.13 -3.59
CA GLU A 60 -8.30 5.83 -3.64
C GLU A 60 -7.98 4.57 -2.82
N GLU A 61 -8.50 4.46 -1.59
CA GLU A 61 -8.35 3.27 -0.74
C GLU A 61 -8.96 2.03 -1.40
N TYR A 62 -10.15 2.17 -2.00
CA TYR A 62 -10.80 1.06 -2.70
C TYR A 62 -10.03 0.62 -3.95
N ALA A 63 -9.47 1.57 -4.71
CA ALA A 63 -8.62 1.24 -5.86
C ALA A 63 -7.36 0.47 -5.42
N LYS A 64 -6.74 0.88 -4.29
CA LYS A 64 -5.61 0.17 -3.70
C LYS A 64 -6.00 -1.24 -3.23
N LEU A 65 -7.16 -1.38 -2.59
CA LEU A 65 -7.68 -2.69 -2.18
C LEU A 65 -7.87 -3.62 -3.39
N GLN A 66 -8.46 -3.11 -4.49
CA GLN A 66 -8.62 -3.88 -5.71
C GLN A 66 -7.28 -4.27 -6.36
N GLU A 67 -6.27 -3.39 -6.29
CA GLU A 67 -4.91 -3.69 -6.76
C GLU A 67 -4.30 -4.82 -5.93
N ASP A 68 -4.40 -4.74 -4.60
CA ASP A 68 -3.89 -5.75 -3.68
C ASP A 68 -4.62 -7.10 -3.87
N ASP A 69 -5.93 -7.10 -4.09
CA ASP A 69 -6.74 -8.30 -4.33
C ASP A 69 -6.44 -8.95 -5.69
N SER A 70 -6.13 -8.16 -6.71
CA SER A 70 -5.77 -8.68 -8.03
C SER A 70 -4.43 -9.41 -8.03
N GLY A 71 -3.57 -9.15 -7.05
CA GLY A 71 -2.19 -9.61 -7.00
C GLY A 71 -1.29 -8.97 -8.06
N GLU A 72 -1.80 -7.93 -8.74
CA GLU A 72 -1.07 -7.17 -9.75
C GLU A 72 -0.89 -5.73 -9.25
N TYR A 73 0.29 -5.19 -9.34
CA TYR A 73 0.53 -3.77 -9.04
C TYR A 73 1.54 -3.17 -10.01
N ALA A 74 1.42 -1.89 -10.26
CA ALA A 74 2.37 -1.17 -11.09
C ALA A 74 3.59 -0.74 -10.24
N GLY A 75 4.76 -1.27 -10.58
CA GLY A 75 5.99 -1.03 -9.82
C GLY A 75 7.22 -1.66 -10.45
N ILE A 76 8.23 -1.87 -9.62
CA ILE A 76 9.54 -2.38 -10.06
C ILE A 76 9.82 -3.83 -9.61
N GLY A 77 9.00 -4.40 -8.72
CA GLY A 77 9.15 -5.77 -8.24
C GLY A 77 10.27 -5.97 -7.21
N VAL A 78 10.43 -5.02 -6.30
CA VAL A 78 11.33 -5.12 -5.15
C VAL A 78 10.51 -5.13 -3.87
N THR A 79 10.76 -6.12 -3.01
CA THR A 79 10.28 -6.10 -1.62
C THR A 79 11.26 -5.29 -0.79
N VAL A 80 10.76 -4.28 -0.09
CA VAL A 80 11.55 -3.44 0.79
C VAL A 80 11.15 -3.63 2.24
N SER A 81 12.09 -3.41 3.15
CA SER A 81 11.86 -3.40 4.60
C SER A 81 12.62 -2.25 5.22
N LYS A 82 12.04 -1.64 6.24
CA LYS A 82 12.69 -0.63 7.06
C LYS A 82 13.29 -1.31 8.29
N ASP A 83 14.56 -1.04 8.53
CA ASP A 83 15.26 -1.48 9.73
C ASP A 83 14.86 -0.59 10.91
N GLU A 84 14.31 -1.17 11.97
CA GLU A 84 13.77 -0.45 13.11
C GLU A 84 14.87 0.27 13.93
N ASP A 85 16.09 -0.27 13.94
CA ASP A 85 17.20 0.28 14.72
C ASP A 85 17.88 1.44 14.00
N THR A 86 18.03 1.34 12.67
CA THR A 86 18.79 2.31 11.87
C THR A 86 17.89 3.25 11.08
N GLY A 87 16.62 2.89 10.86
CA GLY A 87 15.68 3.59 9.99
C GLY A 87 15.98 3.43 8.49
N TYR A 88 16.97 2.62 8.11
CA TYR A 88 17.32 2.43 6.70
C TYR A 88 16.33 1.51 5.99
N VAL A 89 16.01 1.89 4.75
CA VAL A 89 15.18 1.08 3.85
C VAL A 89 16.07 0.20 2.99
N ARG A 90 15.84 -1.12 3.05
CA ARG A 90 16.62 -2.13 2.33
C ARG A 90 15.77 -2.89 1.32
N ALA A 91 16.38 -3.20 0.19
CA ALA A 91 15.85 -4.21 -0.72
C ALA A 91 16.02 -5.59 -0.07
N VAL A 92 14.91 -6.28 0.19
CA VAL A 92 14.93 -7.62 0.83
C VAL A 92 14.89 -8.72 -0.22
N ASN A 93 14.02 -8.57 -1.21
CA ASN A 93 13.84 -9.55 -2.27
C ASN A 93 13.54 -8.86 -3.59
N ILE A 94 14.01 -9.45 -4.67
CA ILE A 94 13.69 -9.04 -6.03
C ILE A 94 12.83 -10.14 -6.64
N LEU A 95 11.66 -9.75 -7.16
CA LEU A 95 10.73 -10.71 -7.76
C LEU A 95 11.25 -11.18 -9.11
N GLU A 96 11.20 -12.49 -9.33
CA GLU A 96 11.60 -13.12 -10.59
C GLU A 96 10.74 -12.62 -11.75
N GLY A 97 11.36 -12.26 -12.86
CA GLY A 97 10.71 -11.69 -14.03
C GLY A 97 10.36 -10.19 -13.93
N ALA A 98 10.50 -9.57 -12.76
CA ALA A 98 10.17 -8.17 -12.55
C ALA A 98 11.22 -7.21 -13.15
N PRO A 99 10.86 -5.92 -13.37
CA PRO A 99 11.78 -4.91 -13.90
C PRO A 99 13.10 -4.77 -13.14
N ALA A 100 13.03 -4.86 -11.83
CA ALA A 100 14.21 -4.73 -10.95
C ALA A 100 15.25 -5.86 -11.13
N GLU A 101 14.85 -7.02 -11.62
CA GLU A 101 15.78 -8.11 -11.94
C GLU A 101 16.68 -7.77 -13.12
N LYS A 102 16.23 -6.87 -14.02
CA LYS A 102 16.95 -6.45 -15.24
C LYS A 102 18.04 -5.42 -14.95
N VAL A 103 18.13 -4.91 -13.74
CA VAL A 103 19.07 -3.89 -13.31
C VAL A 103 19.92 -4.35 -12.12
N ASP A 104 20.98 -3.61 -11.79
CA ASP A 104 21.89 -3.99 -10.69
C ASP A 104 21.34 -3.60 -9.32
N ILE A 105 20.24 -4.25 -8.90
CA ILE A 105 19.76 -4.22 -7.51
C ILE A 105 20.06 -5.57 -6.88
N GLN A 106 20.57 -5.56 -5.65
CA GLN A 106 20.87 -6.77 -4.91
C GLN A 106 20.15 -6.78 -3.55
N PRO A 107 19.83 -7.96 -3.02
CA PRO A 107 19.35 -8.06 -1.65
C PRO A 107 20.33 -7.41 -0.65
N ASN A 108 19.79 -6.66 0.31
CA ASN A 108 20.46 -5.83 1.30
C ASN A 108 21.02 -4.51 0.79
N ASP A 109 20.83 -4.13 -0.47
CA ASP A 109 21.11 -2.76 -0.88
C ASP A 109 20.22 -1.79 -0.10
N VAL A 110 20.83 -0.72 0.42
CA VAL A 110 20.12 0.36 1.13
C VAL A 110 19.66 1.39 0.11
N ILE A 111 18.37 1.66 0.05
CA ILE A 111 17.82 2.70 -0.80
C ILE A 111 18.01 4.04 -0.06
N VAL A 112 18.77 4.93 -0.62
CA VAL A 112 19.11 6.22 0.00
C VAL A 112 18.42 7.40 -0.68
N LYS A 113 17.95 7.21 -1.93
CA LYS A 113 17.23 8.25 -2.66
C LYS A 113 16.26 7.62 -3.67
N ILE A 114 15.10 8.26 -3.87
CA ILE A 114 14.09 7.90 -4.87
C ILE A 114 13.85 9.15 -5.71
N ASP A 115 14.18 9.12 -7.00
CA ASP A 115 14.18 10.27 -7.89
C ASP A 115 14.93 11.47 -7.25
N ASP A 116 14.24 12.56 -6.97
CA ASP A 116 14.81 13.74 -6.30
C ASP A 116 14.65 13.72 -4.77
N TYR A 117 13.98 12.69 -4.21
CA TYR A 117 13.71 12.59 -2.78
C TYR A 117 14.80 11.83 -2.03
N ASP A 118 15.52 12.51 -1.15
CA ASP A 118 16.50 11.89 -0.24
C ASP A 118 15.77 11.26 0.96
N ILE A 119 15.95 9.95 1.17
CA ILE A 119 15.25 9.20 2.23
C ILE A 119 15.81 9.58 3.60
N LEU A 120 14.91 9.93 4.52
CA LEU A 120 15.23 10.18 5.92
C LEU A 120 14.88 8.95 6.77
N THR A 121 15.59 8.81 7.90
CA THR A 121 15.41 7.65 8.78
C THR A 121 14.07 7.60 9.50
N ASP A 122 13.35 8.71 9.58
CA ASP A 122 12.02 8.85 10.17
C ASP A 122 10.86 8.80 9.15
N ASP A 123 11.18 8.73 7.83
CA ASP A 123 10.17 8.60 6.79
C ASP A 123 9.33 7.34 6.98
N ASP A 124 8.05 7.45 6.68
CA ASP A 124 7.13 6.32 6.68
C ASP A 124 7.41 5.36 5.49
N LEU A 125 7.42 4.05 5.74
CA LEU A 125 7.72 3.06 4.71
C LEU A 125 6.67 3.05 3.59
N ASP A 126 5.39 3.19 3.93
CA ASP A 126 4.31 3.18 2.93
C ASP A 126 4.39 4.41 2.03
N TYR A 127 4.78 5.56 2.59
CA TYR A 127 5.08 6.75 1.80
C TYR A 127 6.22 6.50 0.81
N LEU A 128 7.33 5.92 1.26
CA LEU A 128 8.47 5.61 0.38
C LEU A 128 8.11 4.58 -0.70
N VAL A 129 7.33 3.57 -0.34
CA VAL A 129 6.79 2.59 -1.31
C VAL A 129 5.90 3.29 -2.34
N SER A 130 5.10 4.28 -1.94
CA SER A 130 4.25 5.04 -2.86
C SER A 130 5.06 5.85 -3.89
N LEU A 131 6.26 6.32 -3.53
CA LEU A 131 7.19 6.99 -4.46
C LEU A 131 7.84 6.02 -5.45
N ILE A 132 8.12 4.78 -5.01
CA ILE A 132 8.68 3.73 -5.88
C ILE A 132 7.62 3.19 -6.85
N ARG A 133 6.39 3.00 -6.39
CA ARG A 133 5.24 2.65 -7.22
C ARG A 133 4.87 3.82 -8.13
N GLY A 134 3.99 3.59 -9.10
CA GLY A 134 3.49 4.62 -9.99
C GLY A 134 2.94 4.01 -11.27
N GLU A 135 2.55 4.82 -12.22
CA GLU A 135 1.95 4.39 -13.48
C GLU A 135 2.91 3.51 -14.29
N ALA A 136 2.40 2.37 -14.81
CA ALA A 136 3.18 1.49 -15.66
C ALA A 136 3.68 2.22 -16.91
N GLY A 137 4.94 1.98 -17.29
CA GLY A 137 5.62 2.66 -18.38
C GLY A 137 6.35 3.94 -17.97
N THR A 138 6.24 4.39 -16.71
CA THR A 138 7.05 5.51 -16.19
C THR A 138 8.34 5.01 -15.55
N ASP A 139 9.35 5.85 -15.49
CA ASP A 139 10.64 5.52 -14.89
C ASP A 139 10.71 6.00 -13.43
N VAL A 140 11.46 5.26 -12.61
CA VAL A 140 11.92 5.68 -11.29
C VAL A 140 13.43 5.47 -11.19
N THR A 141 14.13 6.44 -10.60
CA THR A 141 15.57 6.34 -10.34
C THR A 141 15.82 6.13 -8.87
N LEU A 142 16.52 5.04 -8.54
CA LEU A 142 16.92 4.74 -7.17
C LEU A 142 18.42 4.93 -7.02
N LYS A 143 18.83 5.58 -5.94
CA LYS A 143 20.22 5.56 -5.49
C LYS A 143 20.35 4.56 -4.36
N LEU A 144 21.20 3.57 -4.57
CA LEU A 144 21.44 2.47 -3.67
C LEU A 144 22.82 2.60 -3.03
N TYR A 145 22.94 2.27 -1.76
CA TYR A 145 24.21 2.06 -1.11
C TYR A 145 24.43 0.57 -0.84
N ARG A 146 25.51 0.02 -1.38
CA ARG A 146 25.87 -1.41 -1.23
C ARG A 146 26.99 -1.56 -0.23
N GLU A 147 26.69 -2.26 0.88
CA GLU A 147 27.67 -2.43 1.96
C GLU A 147 28.85 -3.33 1.57
N SER A 148 28.67 -4.28 0.65
CA SER A 148 29.69 -5.25 0.25
C SER A 148 30.89 -4.60 -0.45
N ASP A 149 30.65 -3.58 -1.26
CA ASP A 149 31.68 -2.84 -1.99
C ASP A 149 31.85 -1.40 -1.51
N LYS A 150 30.99 -0.96 -0.55
CA LYS A 150 30.97 0.38 0.04
C LYS A 150 30.79 1.49 -1.00
N SER A 151 29.97 1.24 -2.01
CA SER A 151 29.74 2.16 -3.12
C SER A 151 28.27 2.51 -3.29
N TYR A 152 28.03 3.60 -4.03
CA TYR A 152 26.71 4.02 -4.46
C TYR A 152 26.46 3.58 -5.90
N HIS A 153 25.26 3.09 -6.14
CA HIS A 153 24.79 2.66 -7.45
C HIS A 153 23.51 3.43 -7.80
N ASP A 154 23.50 4.08 -8.94
CA ASP A 154 22.28 4.71 -9.47
C ASP A 154 21.67 3.78 -10.50
N VAL A 155 20.40 3.43 -10.32
CA VAL A 155 19.64 2.55 -11.21
C VAL A 155 18.34 3.23 -11.62
N THR A 156 18.04 3.22 -12.91
CA THR A 156 16.76 3.70 -13.44
C THR A 156 15.97 2.50 -13.92
N ILE A 157 14.71 2.41 -13.51
CA ILE A 157 13.86 1.24 -13.74
C ILE A 157 12.52 1.72 -14.27
N THR A 158 12.09 1.18 -15.40
CA THR A 158 10.75 1.42 -15.91
C THR A 158 9.74 0.57 -15.13
N ARG A 159 8.71 1.20 -14.59
CA ARG A 159 7.63 0.52 -13.88
C ARG A 159 6.82 -0.33 -14.87
N GLU A 160 6.54 -1.54 -14.49
CA GLU A 160 5.68 -2.47 -15.25
C GLU A 160 4.57 -3.00 -14.32
N ILE A 161 3.55 -3.62 -14.87
CA ILE A 161 2.62 -4.43 -14.06
C ILE A 161 3.40 -5.64 -13.58
N VAL A 162 3.51 -5.78 -12.27
CA VAL A 162 4.18 -6.89 -11.59
C VAL A 162 3.11 -7.80 -11.01
N GLU A 163 3.11 -9.06 -11.42
CA GLU A 163 2.27 -10.09 -10.82
C GLU A 163 2.99 -10.68 -9.59
N TYR A 164 2.33 -10.65 -8.46
CA TYR A 164 2.81 -11.31 -7.26
C TYR A 164 2.24 -12.72 -7.18
N SER A 165 2.98 -13.70 -7.72
CA SER A 165 2.55 -15.09 -7.64
C SER A 165 2.64 -15.61 -6.21
N THR A 166 1.48 -15.80 -5.58
CA THR A 166 1.37 -16.41 -4.24
C THR A 166 1.52 -17.92 -4.24
N VAL A 167 1.44 -18.55 -5.42
CA VAL A 167 1.57 -19.99 -5.61
C VAL A 167 2.61 -20.26 -6.67
N SER A 168 3.58 -21.10 -6.36
CA SER A 168 4.53 -21.63 -7.32
C SER A 168 4.53 -23.17 -7.30
N SER A 169 4.72 -23.80 -8.45
CA SER A 169 4.76 -25.24 -8.53
C SER A 169 5.78 -25.72 -9.58
N PHE A 170 6.42 -26.82 -9.30
CA PHE A 170 7.28 -27.51 -10.25
C PHE A 170 7.28 -29.02 -9.99
N MET A 171 7.62 -29.79 -11.00
CA MET A 171 7.79 -31.22 -10.87
C MET A 171 9.22 -31.54 -10.43
N ILE A 172 9.37 -32.32 -9.35
CA ILE A 172 10.66 -32.81 -8.87
C ILE A 172 11.10 -33.96 -9.77
N ASP A 173 10.14 -34.80 -10.14
CA ASP A 173 10.30 -35.90 -11.11
C ASP A 173 8.94 -36.16 -11.82
N ASP A 174 8.87 -37.22 -12.64
CA ASP A 174 7.65 -37.55 -13.39
C ASP A 174 6.41 -37.87 -12.52
N LYS A 175 6.57 -38.02 -11.22
CA LYS A 175 5.50 -38.47 -10.30
C LYS A 175 5.32 -37.57 -9.08
N ILE A 176 6.29 -36.71 -8.79
CA ILE A 176 6.28 -35.88 -7.58
C ILE A 176 6.25 -34.42 -7.98
N GLY A 177 5.14 -33.75 -7.66
CA GLY A 177 5.00 -32.29 -7.79
C GLY A 177 5.28 -31.59 -6.47
N TYR A 178 5.92 -30.44 -6.53
CA TYR A 178 6.09 -29.51 -5.42
C TYR A 178 5.20 -28.29 -5.65
N VAL A 179 4.44 -27.92 -4.62
CA VAL A 179 3.63 -26.69 -4.64
C VAL A 179 4.01 -25.87 -3.41
N ARG A 180 4.37 -24.63 -3.64
CA ARG A 180 4.64 -23.63 -2.60
C ARG A 180 3.53 -22.58 -2.62
N ILE A 181 2.86 -22.42 -1.49
CA ILE A 181 1.88 -21.35 -1.26
C ILE A 181 2.54 -20.36 -0.30
N CYS A 182 2.81 -19.15 -0.76
CA CYS A 182 3.49 -18.12 0.02
C CYS A 182 2.53 -17.32 0.89
N LEU A 183 1.32 -17.03 0.34
CA LEU A 183 0.27 -16.28 1.02
C LEU A 183 -1.07 -16.92 0.70
N LEU A 184 -1.93 -17.01 1.70
CA LEU A 184 -3.32 -17.38 1.56
C LEU A 184 -4.13 -16.08 1.66
N TYR A 185 -4.31 -15.41 0.52
CA TYR A 185 -5.39 -14.43 0.45
C TYR A 185 -6.69 -15.21 0.33
N THR A 186 -7.68 -14.84 1.13
CA THR A 186 -9.04 -15.28 0.94
C THR A 186 -9.59 -14.52 -0.28
N SER A 187 -9.24 -15.00 -1.49
CA SER A 187 -9.95 -14.59 -2.68
C SER A 187 -11.37 -15.17 -2.64
N ASP A 188 -12.33 -14.53 -3.29
CA ASP A 188 -13.73 -14.95 -3.40
C ASP A 188 -13.94 -16.43 -3.75
N ALA A 189 -12.95 -17.09 -4.32
CA ALA A 189 -12.97 -18.54 -4.59
C ALA A 189 -13.15 -19.41 -3.33
N ALA A 190 -12.89 -18.90 -2.13
CA ALA A 190 -13.13 -19.61 -0.88
C ALA A 190 -14.57 -19.44 -0.39
N ASP A 191 -15.28 -18.41 -0.79
CA ASP A 191 -16.67 -18.15 -0.42
C ASP A 191 -17.68 -18.86 -1.36
N GLU A 192 -17.31 -19.13 -2.62
CA GLU A 192 -18.11 -19.92 -3.54
C GLU A 192 -18.16 -21.43 -3.21
N ALA A 193 -17.28 -21.89 -2.32
CA ALA A 193 -17.20 -23.31 -1.91
C ALA A 193 -17.97 -23.62 -0.61
N ARG A 194 -18.80 -22.71 -0.11
CA ARG A 194 -19.71 -22.90 1.03
C ARG A 194 -21.17 -22.97 0.57
#